data_1c94e92d3dee5b77c58190f8b62862ab
#
_entry.id   1c94e92d3dee5b77c58190f8b62862ab
#
_cell.length_a   1.000
_cell.length_b   1.000
_cell.length_c   1.000
_cell.angle_alpha   90.00
_cell.angle_beta   90.00
_cell.angle_gamma   90.00
#
_symmetry.space_group_name_H-M   'P 1'
#
loop_
_entity.id
_entity.type
_entity.pdbx_description
1 polymer ?
#
loop_
_entity_poly.entity_id
_entity_poly.type
_entity_poly.pdbx_seq_one_letter_code
_entity_poly.pdbx_strand_id
1 'polypeptide(L)'
;QSGQLCLSLMDSPGIRFSYSISAGNCAVTEMEDYISFLVDDEDTKVVAVYLEGVRNPRKLSDAFRRAALKRKPIVVLKAGRSEKGGKLAASHTGSLAGADKIFDALFDKFGVIRVNDLEELLYTAQMFAVLPKLPTLPTFASMNLSGGETGICADVGELCGLSYPDFEEETLEKLRELLPGYASPANPLDMT
;
A
#
# COMPACT_ATOMS: atom_id res chain seq x y z
N GLN A 1 -8.26 -2.88 -18.40
CA GLN A 1 -8.87 -2.33 -17.17
C GLN A 1 -7.83 -1.65 -16.27
N SER A 2 -6.62 -2.19 -16.14
CA SER A 2 -5.53 -1.58 -15.35
C SER A 2 -5.04 -0.24 -15.92
N GLY A 3 -5.05 -0.06 -17.23
CA GLY A 3 -4.64 1.19 -17.88
C GLY A 3 -5.54 2.38 -17.51
N GLN A 4 -6.85 2.17 -17.47
CA GLN A 4 -7.79 3.23 -17.10
C GLN A 4 -7.65 3.59 -15.61
N LEU A 5 -7.38 2.61 -14.76
CA LEU A 5 -7.11 2.82 -13.35
C LEU A 5 -5.81 3.64 -13.15
N CYS A 6 -4.72 3.22 -13.80
CA CYS A 6 -3.46 3.96 -13.74
C CYS A 6 -3.62 5.40 -14.23
N LEU A 7 -4.39 5.62 -15.32
CA LEU A 7 -4.65 6.96 -15.82
C LEU A 7 -5.44 7.81 -14.81
N SER A 8 -6.48 7.25 -14.20
CA SER A 8 -7.28 7.95 -13.18
C SER A 8 -6.46 8.31 -11.92
N LEU A 9 -5.41 7.56 -11.65
CA LEU A 9 -4.54 7.72 -10.49
C LEU A 9 -3.29 8.54 -10.77
N MET A 10 -2.90 8.70 -12.03
CA MET A 10 -1.87 9.66 -12.45
C MET A 10 -2.30 11.12 -12.18
N ASP A 11 -3.61 11.37 -12.08
CA ASP A 11 -4.15 12.66 -11.64
C ASP A 11 -4.06 12.86 -10.11
N SER A 12 -3.72 11.82 -9.36
CA SER A 12 -3.54 11.93 -7.91
C SER A 12 -2.19 12.58 -7.59
N PRO A 13 -2.15 13.68 -6.81
CA PRO A 13 -0.92 14.37 -6.49
C PRO A 13 0.09 13.44 -5.79
N GLY A 14 1.29 13.35 -6.34
CA GLY A 14 2.41 12.66 -5.70
C GLY A 14 2.62 11.20 -6.09
N ILE A 15 1.70 10.55 -6.81
CA ILE A 15 1.91 9.18 -7.33
C ILE A 15 2.65 9.27 -8.67
N ARG A 16 3.78 8.56 -8.77
CA ARG A 16 4.57 8.44 -10.01
C ARG A 16 4.88 6.98 -10.27
N PHE A 17 4.78 6.57 -11.55
CA PHE A 17 5.06 5.22 -11.99
C PHE A 17 6.34 5.18 -12.82
N SER A 18 7.26 4.26 -12.50
CA SER A 18 8.34 3.88 -13.42
C SER A 18 7.78 3.05 -14.57
N TYR A 19 6.86 2.13 -14.26
CA TYR A 19 6.19 1.27 -15.24
C TYR A 19 4.71 1.12 -14.90
N SER A 20 3.87 1.03 -15.94
CA SER A 20 2.48 0.60 -15.86
C SER A 20 2.27 -0.54 -16.85
N ILE A 21 2.08 -1.76 -16.34
CA ILE A 21 2.07 -2.98 -17.14
C ILE A 21 0.70 -3.64 -17.07
N SER A 22 0.04 -3.81 -18.20
CA SER A 22 -1.14 -4.64 -18.34
C SER A 22 -0.76 -5.96 -19.02
N ALA A 23 -0.68 -7.03 -18.24
CA ALA A 23 -0.17 -8.32 -18.68
C ALA A 23 -1.14 -9.09 -19.62
N GLY A 24 -2.40 -8.66 -19.71
CA GLY A 24 -3.42 -9.36 -20.51
C GLY A 24 -3.57 -10.82 -20.06
N ASN A 25 -3.71 -11.73 -21.02
CA ASN A 25 -3.89 -13.16 -20.74
C ASN A 25 -2.59 -13.91 -20.42
N CYS A 26 -1.47 -13.22 -20.29
CA CYS A 26 -0.17 -13.81 -19.96
C CYS A 26 0.21 -15.02 -20.85
N ALA A 27 0.05 -14.87 -22.18
CA ALA A 27 0.22 -15.98 -23.10
C ALA A 27 1.68 -16.42 -23.29
N VAL A 28 2.63 -15.48 -23.17
CA VAL A 28 4.07 -15.71 -23.32
C VAL A 28 4.81 -15.27 -22.05
N THR A 29 4.54 -14.05 -21.60
CA THR A 29 5.12 -13.50 -20.38
C THR A 29 4.09 -13.54 -19.28
N GLU A 30 4.41 -14.14 -18.16
CA GLU A 30 3.53 -14.30 -17.01
C GLU A 30 3.66 -13.12 -16.04
N MET A 31 2.70 -12.97 -15.13
CA MET A 31 2.75 -11.93 -14.09
C MET A 31 4.03 -12.03 -13.25
N GLU A 32 4.45 -13.25 -12.99
CA GLU A 32 5.65 -13.57 -12.20
C GLU A 32 6.94 -13.09 -12.89
N ASP A 33 6.95 -13.00 -14.23
CA ASP A 33 8.07 -12.43 -14.99
C ASP A 33 8.16 -10.93 -14.78
N TYR A 34 7.04 -10.24 -14.87
CA TYR A 34 6.98 -8.80 -14.63
C TYR A 34 7.35 -8.44 -13.20
N ILE A 35 6.84 -9.19 -12.21
CA ILE A 35 7.23 -8.98 -10.81
C ILE A 35 8.73 -9.20 -10.65
N SER A 36 9.28 -10.27 -11.23
CA SER A 36 10.71 -10.56 -11.20
C SER A 36 11.55 -9.44 -11.79
N PHE A 37 11.16 -8.92 -12.95
CA PHE A 37 11.81 -7.79 -13.60
C PHE A 37 11.78 -6.53 -12.70
N LEU A 38 10.59 -6.16 -12.19
CA LEU A 38 10.44 -4.97 -11.36
C LEU A 38 11.18 -5.07 -10.01
N VAL A 39 11.29 -6.28 -9.47
CA VAL A 39 12.11 -6.52 -8.27
C VAL A 39 13.58 -6.24 -8.52
N ASP A 40 14.06 -6.54 -9.72
CA ASP A 40 15.48 -6.35 -10.08
C ASP A 40 15.79 -4.93 -10.62
N ASP A 41 14.78 -4.20 -11.08
CA ASP A 41 14.91 -2.84 -11.59
C ASP A 41 15.24 -1.83 -10.47
N GLU A 42 16.34 -1.06 -10.65
CA GLU A 42 16.84 -0.14 -9.63
C GLU A 42 15.98 1.12 -9.47
N ASP A 43 15.29 1.54 -10.53
CA ASP A 43 14.43 2.72 -10.52
C ASP A 43 13.06 2.45 -9.86
N THR A 44 12.64 1.19 -9.81
CA THR A 44 11.40 0.77 -9.16
C THR A 44 11.59 0.63 -7.65
N LYS A 45 11.03 1.54 -6.88
CA LYS A 45 11.10 1.52 -5.41
C LYS A 45 10.11 0.55 -4.76
N VAL A 46 8.91 0.40 -5.34
CA VAL A 46 7.82 -0.42 -4.84
C VAL A 46 7.14 -1.12 -6.01
N VAL A 47 6.75 -2.37 -5.82
CA VAL A 47 5.99 -3.13 -6.82
C VAL A 47 4.55 -3.26 -6.36
N ALA A 48 3.62 -2.58 -7.02
CA ALA A 48 2.18 -2.69 -6.78
C ALA A 48 1.55 -3.65 -7.79
N VAL A 49 0.83 -4.65 -7.32
CA VAL A 49 0.32 -5.75 -8.15
C VAL A 49 -1.18 -5.95 -7.94
N TYR A 50 -1.94 -5.89 -9.02
CA TYR A 50 -3.29 -6.44 -9.07
C TYR A 50 -3.19 -7.89 -9.58
N LEU A 51 -3.44 -8.85 -8.71
CA LEU A 51 -3.19 -10.27 -8.96
C LEU A 51 -4.50 -11.07 -9.04
N GLU A 52 -4.86 -11.56 -10.21
CA GLU A 52 -6.03 -12.43 -10.38
C GLU A 52 -5.67 -13.91 -10.17
N GLY A 53 -4.59 -14.37 -10.78
CA GLY A 53 -4.13 -15.75 -10.72
C GLY A 53 -2.62 -15.87 -10.83
N VAL A 54 -2.12 -17.06 -10.60
CA VAL A 54 -0.69 -17.41 -10.67
C VAL A 54 -0.55 -18.68 -11.50
N ARG A 55 0.32 -18.65 -12.49
CA ARG A 55 0.61 -19.81 -13.33
C ARG A 55 1.83 -20.59 -12.82
N ASN A 56 2.83 -19.89 -12.33
CA ASN A 56 4.04 -20.47 -11.82
C ASN A 56 4.31 -20.07 -10.36
N PRO A 57 3.75 -20.77 -9.37
CA PRO A 57 3.90 -20.44 -7.96
C PRO A 57 5.36 -20.44 -7.47
N ARG A 58 6.23 -21.28 -8.07
CA ARG A 58 7.65 -21.31 -7.71
C ARG A 58 8.34 -20.01 -8.12
N LYS A 59 8.11 -19.56 -9.34
CA LYS A 59 8.66 -18.30 -9.87
C LYS A 59 8.19 -17.09 -9.08
N LEU A 60 6.89 -17.06 -8.71
CA LEU A 60 6.35 -16.03 -7.84
C LEU A 60 7.05 -16.03 -6.46
N SER A 61 7.15 -17.21 -5.85
CA SER A 61 7.83 -17.38 -4.56
C SER A 61 9.30 -16.92 -4.61
N ASP A 62 10.02 -17.21 -5.70
CA ASP A 62 11.39 -16.77 -5.90
C ASP A 62 11.49 -15.24 -6.09
N ALA A 63 10.54 -14.64 -6.80
CA ALA A 63 10.46 -13.17 -6.93
C ALA A 63 10.23 -12.50 -5.58
N PHE A 64 9.29 -13.01 -4.78
CA PHE A 64 9.01 -12.49 -3.43
C PHE A 64 10.21 -12.66 -2.49
N ARG A 65 10.89 -13.80 -2.54
CA ARG A 65 12.12 -14.01 -1.76
C ARG A 65 13.20 -12.99 -2.13
N ARG A 66 13.41 -12.72 -3.42
CA ARG A 66 14.39 -11.72 -3.87
C ARG A 66 14.00 -10.30 -3.45
N ALA A 67 12.70 -9.97 -3.52
CA ALA A 67 12.19 -8.69 -3.05
C ALA A 67 12.46 -8.50 -1.55
N ALA A 68 12.19 -9.52 -0.73
CA ALA A 68 12.46 -9.50 0.70
C ALA A 68 13.97 -9.30 0.99
N LEU A 69 14.86 -10.00 0.28
CA LEU A 69 16.31 -9.84 0.43
C LEU A 69 16.79 -8.43 0.03
N LYS A 70 16.18 -7.84 -1.00
CA LYS A 70 16.47 -6.48 -1.46
C LYS A 70 15.76 -5.39 -0.64
N ARG A 71 14.90 -5.79 0.31
CA ARG A 71 14.01 -4.89 1.05
C ARG A 71 13.14 -4.02 0.14
N LYS A 72 12.75 -4.56 -1.03
CA LYS A 72 11.86 -3.89 -1.97
C LYS A 72 10.42 -4.27 -1.66
N PRO A 73 9.57 -3.34 -1.22
CA PRO A 73 8.18 -3.63 -0.87
C PRO A 73 7.40 -4.14 -2.08
N ILE A 74 6.57 -5.16 -1.84
CA ILE A 74 5.56 -5.62 -2.79
C ILE A 74 4.20 -5.46 -2.12
N VAL A 75 3.29 -4.75 -2.77
CA VAL A 75 1.91 -4.53 -2.33
C VAL A 75 0.99 -5.24 -3.31
N VAL A 76 0.12 -6.11 -2.81
CA VAL A 76 -0.72 -6.97 -3.65
C VAL A 76 -2.19 -6.81 -3.30
N LEU A 77 -2.97 -6.45 -4.30
CA LEU A 77 -4.42 -6.62 -4.30
C LEU A 77 -4.75 -7.95 -4.99
N LYS A 78 -5.08 -8.98 -4.20
CA LYS A 78 -5.45 -10.30 -4.72
C LYS A 78 -6.96 -10.37 -4.98
N ALA A 79 -7.34 -10.46 -6.24
CA ALA A 79 -8.73 -10.70 -6.63
C ALA A 79 -9.13 -12.18 -6.49
N GLY A 80 -10.43 -12.43 -6.38
CA GLY A 80 -10.96 -13.79 -6.29
C GLY A 80 -10.78 -14.45 -4.92
N ARG A 81 -10.94 -13.68 -3.84
CA ARG A 81 -10.85 -14.15 -2.43
C ARG A 81 -12.01 -15.05 -2.03
N SER A 82 -13.23 -14.69 -2.41
CA SER A 82 -14.43 -15.49 -2.14
C SER A 82 -14.54 -16.66 -3.13
N GLU A 83 -15.29 -17.70 -2.78
CA GLU A 83 -15.54 -18.83 -3.67
C GLU A 83 -16.12 -18.38 -5.03
N LYS A 84 -17.08 -17.44 -5.00
CA LYS A 84 -17.69 -16.88 -6.22
C LYS A 84 -16.69 -16.05 -7.00
N GLY A 85 -15.92 -15.20 -6.33
CA GLY A 85 -14.86 -14.39 -6.95
C GLY A 85 -13.75 -15.25 -7.55
N GLY A 86 -13.36 -16.34 -6.88
CA GLY A 86 -12.38 -17.30 -7.38
C GLY A 86 -12.83 -18.00 -8.66
N LYS A 87 -14.09 -18.42 -8.74
CA LYS A 87 -14.67 -19.01 -9.97
C LYS A 87 -14.68 -18.01 -11.13
N LEU A 88 -15.00 -16.74 -10.86
CA LEU A 88 -14.98 -15.69 -11.87
C LEU A 88 -13.55 -15.38 -12.34
N ALA A 89 -12.60 -15.22 -11.43
CA ALA A 89 -11.21 -14.98 -11.77
C ALA A 89 -10.60 -16.14 -12.59
N ALA A 90 -10.89 -17.38 -12.24
CA ALA A 90 -10.44 -18.56 -12.97
C ALA A 90 -10.98 -18.61 -14.41
N SER A 91 -12.24 -18.20 -14.64
CA SER A 91 -12.84 -18.14 -15.97
C SER A 91 -12.20 -17.06 -16.86
N HIS A 92 -11.70 -15.99 -16.28
CA HIS A 92 -11.02 -14.90 -17.00
C HIS A 92 -9.57 -15.20 -17.35
N THR A 93 -8.85 -15.85 -16.45
CA THR A 93 -7.39 -16.01 -16.57
C THR A 93 -6.95 -17.42 -16.97
N GLY A 94 -7.88 -18.40 -16.94
CA GLY A 94 -7.55 -19.80 -17.14
C GLY A 94 -6.58 -20.37 -16.10
N SER A 95 -6.35 -19.66 -15.00
CA SER A 95 -5.48 -20.07 -13.91
C SER A 95 -6.30 -20.68 -12.77
N LEU A 96 -5.74 -21.69 -12.07
CA LEU A 96 -6.33 -22.24 -10.86
C LEU A 96 -6.39 -21.12 -9.80
N ALA A 97 -7.60 -20.80 -9.36
CA ALA A 97 -7.80 -20.03 -8.13
C ALA A 97 -7.37 -20.94 -6.98
N GLY A 98 -6.14 -20.77 -6.50
CA GLY A 98 -5.69 -21.42 -5.27
C GLY A 98 -6.55 -20.97 -4.08
N ALA A 99 -6.65 -21.81 -3.04
CA ALA A 99 -7.33 -21.40 -1.82
C ALA A 99 -6.69 -20.09 -1.30
N ASP A 100 -7.50 -19.08 -1.01
CA ASP A 100 -7.05 -17.73 -0.62
C ASP A 100 -6.05 -17.77 0.56
N LYS A 101 -6.26 -18.70 1.50
CA LYS A 101 -5.35 -18.96 2.63
C LYS A 101 -3.91 -19.33 2.24
N ILE A 102 -3.71 -19.92 1.05
CA ILE A 102 -2.36 -20.25 0.56
C ILE A 102 -1.63 -18.96 0.18
N PHE A 103 -2.36 -17.98 -0.40
CA PHE A 103 -1.80 -16.68 -0.71
C PHE A 103 -1.47 -15.89 0.56
N ASP A 104 -2.33 -15.93 1.59
CA ASP A 104 -2.02 -15.33 2.89
C ASP A 104 -0.73 -15.86 3.47
N ALA A 105 -0.60 -17.18 3.56
CA ALA A 105 0.62 -17.83 4.07
C ALA A 105 1.87 -17.49 3.23
N LEU A 106 1.72 -17.36 1.91
CA LEU A 106 2.82 -16.97 1.02
C LEU A 106 3.23 -15.51 1.24
N PHE A 107 2.26 -14.61 1.37
CA PHE A 107 2.49 -13.20 1.60
C PHE A 107 3.13 -12.96 2.95
N ASP A 108 2.62 -13.57 4.00
CA ASP A 108 3.19 -13.50 5.36
C ASP A 108 4.64 -13.98 5.38
N LYS A 109 4.91 -15.11 4.71
CA LYS A 109 6.26 -15.70 4.65
C LYS A 109 7.32 -14.74 4.08
N PHE A 110 6.95 -13.90 3.12
CA PHE A 110 7.90 -13.04 2.42
C PHE A 110 7.71 -11.54 2.72
N GLY A 111 6.81 -11.20 3.64
CA GLY A 111 6.51 -9.81 3.99
C GLY A 111 5.85 -9.03 2.85
N VAL A 112 5.06 -9.71 2.01
CA VAL A 112 4.25 -9.07 0.97
C VAL A 112 3.02 -8.45 1.60
N ILE A 113 2.78 -7.18 1.32
CA ILE A 113 1.67 -6.44 1.89
C ILE A 113 0.40 -6.72 1.09
N ARG A 114 -0.61 -7.30 1.74
CA ARG A 114 -1.91 -7.53 1.14
C ARG A 114 -2.85 -6.39 1.43
N VAL A 115 -3.56 -5.92 0.40
CA VAL A 115 -4.56 -4.84 0.49
C VAL A 115 -5.90 -5.30 -0.04
N ASN A 116 -6.98 -4.56 0.26
CA ASN A 116 -8.35 -4.98 -0.01
C ASN A 116 -8.98 -4.30 -1.22
N ASP A 117 -8.50 -3.12 -1.58
CA ASP A 117 -8.99 -2.35 -2.71
C ASP A 117 -7.88 -1.59 -3.43
N LEU A 118 -8.25 -0.83 -4.43
CA LEU A 118 -7.31 -0.14 -5.31
C LEU A 118 -6.75 1.13 -4.68
N GLU A 119 -7.51 1.80 -3.83
CA GLU A 119 -7.04 2.97 -3.10
C GLU A 119 -5.99 2.55 -2.08
N GLU A 120 -6.25 1.51 -1.30
CA GLU A 120 -5.27 0.90 -0.41
C GLU A 120 -3.99 0.50 -1.16
N LEU A 121 -4.13 -0.12 -2.36
CA LEU A 121 -2.98 -0.53 -3.18
C LEU A 121 -2.06 0.65 -3.48
N LEU A 122 -2.63 1.76 -3.87
CA LEU A 122 -1.88 2.91 -4.35
C LEU A 122 -1.32 3.75 -3.22
N TYR A 123 -2.13 4.08 -2.23
CA TYR A 123 -1.65 4.85 -1.09
C TYR A 123 -0.61 4.09 -0.28
N THR A 124 -0.77 2.77 -0.13
CA THR A 124 0.26 1.93 0.50
C THR A 124 1.55 1.93 -0.32
N ALA A 125 1.46 1.76 -1.64
CA ALA A 125 2.63 1.81 -2.50
C ALA A 125 3.30 3.20 -2.48
N GLN A 126 2.52 4.28 -2.50
CA GLN A 126 3.02 5.64 -2.39
C GLN A 126 3.75 5.87 -1.06
N MET A 127 3.17 5.43 0.05
CA MET A 127 3.78 5.51 1.37
C MET A 127 5.19 4.90 1.37
N PHE A 128 5.32 3.66 0.88
CA PHE A 128 6.62 3.00 0.80
C PHE A 128 7.60 3.67 -0.17
N ALA A 129 7.11 4.31 -1.23
CA ALA A 129 7.96 5.00 -2.20
C ALA A 129 8.50 6.34 -1.68
N VAL A 130 7.76 7.01 -0.78
CA VAL A 130 8.06 8.36 -0.29
C VAL A 130 8.80 8.34 1.04
N LEU A 131 8.43 7.42 1.96
CA LEU A 131 9.05 7.37 3.27
C LEU A 131 10.51 6.86 3.18
N PRO A 132 11.48 7.64 3.66
CA PRO A 132 12.90 7.21 3.64
C PRO A 132 13.16 6.06 4.63
N LYS A 133 12.33 5.94 5.65
CA LYS A 133 12.39 4.91 6.68
C LYS A 133 10.98 4.62 7.18
N LEU A 134 10.66 3.34 7.35
CA LEU A 134 9.37 2.95 7.92
C LEU A 134 9.33 3.26 9.43
N PRO A 135 8.19 3.72 9.95
CA PRO A 135 7.96 3.85 11.38
C PRO A 135 8.15 2.51 12.08
N THR A 136 8.70 2.55 13.28
CA THR A 136 8.87 1.34 14.11
C THR A 136 7.80 1.22 15.21
N LEU A 137 7.04 2.29 15.43
CA LEU A 137 5.95 2.35 16.39
C LEU A 137 4.66 2.76 15.69
N PRO A 138 3.50 2.32 16.16
CA PRO A 138 2.19 2.71 15.62
C PRO A 138 1.76 4.09 16.16
N THR A 139 2.69 5.03 16.21
CA THR A 139 2.44 6.40 16.66
C THR A 139 2.38 7.35 15.48
N PHE A 140 1.48 8.31 15.56
CA PHE A 140 1.22 9.27 14.51
C PHE A 140 1.10 10.69 15.06
N ALA A 141 1.41 11.67 14.24
CA ALA A 141 1.09 13.06 14.46
C ALA A 141 0.51 13.64 13.17
N SER A 142 -0.57 14.39 13.27
CA SER A 142 -1.15 15.07 12.11
C SER A 142 -1.36 16.55 12.38
N MET A 143 -1.26 17.33 11.30
CA MET A 143 -1.58 18.76 11.29
C MET A 143 -2.80 18.94 10.39
N ASN A 144 -3.85 19.53 10.95
CA ASN A 144 -5.14 19.67 10.29
C ASN A 144 -5.55 21.14 10.25
N LEU A 145 -6.31 21.52 9.23
CA LEU A 145 -6.77 22.90 9.04
C LEU A 145 -8.08 23.20 9.77
N SER A 146 -8.68 22.20 10.42
CA SER A 146 -9.93 22.40 11.15
C SER A 146 -10.13 21.40 12.26
N GLY A 147 -10.85 21.77 13.30
CA GLY A 147 -11.22 20.86 14.39
C GLY A 147 -12.03 19.65 13.93
N GLY A 148 -12.84 19.78 12.86
CA GLY A 148 -13.55 18.64 12.26
C GLY A 148 -12.61 17.61 11.67
N GLU A 149 -11.59 18.01 10.92
CA GLU A 149 -10.55 17.12 10.39
C GLU A 149 -9.74 16.48 11.50
N THR A 150 -9.42 17.25 12.55
CA THR A 150 -8.70 16.78 13.72
C THR A 150 -9.45 15.64 14.41
N GLY A 151 -10.77 15.78 14.62
CA GLY A 151 -11.62 14.73 15.16
C GLY A 151 -11.66 13.48 14.28
N ILE A 152 -11.85 13.65 12.97
CA ILE A 152 -11.85 12.52 12.01
C ILE A 152 -10.48 11.80 12.02
N CYS A 153 -9.37 12.53 12.08
CA CYS A 153 -8.04 11.93 12.16
C CYS A 153 -7.87 11.07 13.42
N ALA A 154 -8.35 11.57 14.56
CA ALA A 154 -8.31 10.81 15.82
C ALA A 154 -9.13 9.51 15.73
N ASP A 155 -10.39 9.61 15.26
CA ASP A 155 -11.31 8.47 15.12
C ASP A 155 -10.76 7.41 14.16
N VAL A 156 -10.29 7.82 12.99
CA VAL A 156 -9.72 6.90 11.99
C VAL A 156 -8.41 6.28 12.49
N GLY A 157 -7.58 7.07 13.20
CA GLY A 157 -6.36 6.55 13.80
C GLY A 157 -6.64 5.43 14.80
N GLU A 158 -7.62 5.60 15.68
CA GLU A 158 -8.04 4.55 16.61
C GLU A 158 -8.52 3.30 15.89
N LEU A 159 -9.36 3.44 14.86
CA LEU A 159 -9.83 2.32 14.03
C LEU A 159 -8.69 1.57 13.33
N CYS A 160 -7.62 2.27 12.97
CA CYS A 160 -6.41 1.71 12.36
C CYS A 160 -5.39 1.18 13.38
N GLY A 161 -5.67 1.25 14.68
CA GLY A 161 -4.73 0.86 15.72
C GLY A 161 -3.52 1.78 15.86
N LEU A 162 -3.64 3.03 15.37
CA LEU A 162 -2.64 4.08 15.56
C LEU A 162 -2.93 4.83 16.86
N SER A 163 -1.89 5.35 17.47
CA SER A 163 -2.02 6.24 18.63
C SER A 163 -1.46 7.63 18.33
N TYR A 164 -2.10 8.63 18.90
CA TYR A 164 -1.65 10.02 18.89
C TYR A 164 -1.12 10.38 20.28
N PRO A 165 0.18 10.15 20.55
CA PRO A 165 0.75 10.52 21.85
C PRO A 165 0.74 12.04 22.01
N ASP A 166 0.58 12.50 23.24
CA ASP A 166 0.70 13.91 23.57
C ASP A 166 2.09 14.44 23.17
N PHE A 167 2.15 15.68 22.73
CA PHE A 167 3.43 16.34 22.47
C PHE A 167 4.16 16.63 23.79
N GLU A 168 5.48 16.52 23.76
CA GLU A 168 6.32 16.96 24.87
C GLU A 168 6.19 18.47 25.11
N GLU A 169 6.35 18.91 26.36
CA GLU A 169 6.14 20.33 26.73
C GLU A 169 7.00 21.30 25.90
N GLU A 170 8.25 20.95 25.60
CA GLU A 170 9.09 21.76 24.71
C GLU A 170 8.45 21.96 23.31
N THR A 171 7.78 20.95 22.79
CA THR A 171 7.06 21.03 21.50
C THR A 171 5.81 21.89 21.65
N LEU A 172 5.07 21.71 22.74
CA LEU A 172 3.87 22.51 23.02
C LEU A 172 4.19 24.01 23.19
N GLU A 173 5.27 24.35 23.86
CA GLU A 173 5.75 25.74 24.01
C GLU A 173 6.02 26.37 22.64
N LYS A 174 6.78 25.67 21.78
CA LYS A 174 7.07 26.15 20.42
C LYS A 174 5.81 26.28 19.57
N LEU A 175 4.86 25.34 19.69
CA LEU A 175 3.59 25.42 18.98
C LEU A 175 2.75 26.63 19.45
N ARG A 176 2.71 26.90 20.75
CA ARG A 176 2.01 28.09 21.28
C ARG A 176 2.60 29.41 20.79
N GLU A 177 3.91 29.46 20.54
CA GLU A 177 4.55 30.65 19.96
C GLU A 177 4.26 30.84 18.49
N LEU A 178 4.10 29.75 17.74
CA LEU A 178 3.93 29.77 16.28
C LEU A 178 2.47 29.84 15.85
N LEU A 179 1.58 29.29 16.63
CA LEU A 179 0.16 29.17 16.27
C LEU A 179 -0.64 30.39 16.72
N PRO A 180 -1.75 30.71 16.01
CA PRO A 180 -2.69 31.72 16.49
C PRO A 180 -3.25 31.36 17.86
N GLY A 181 -3.60 32.36 18.67
CA GLY A 181 -4.07 32.14 20.05
C GLY A 181 -5.39 31.34 20.19
N TYR A 182 -6.09 31.08 19.09
CA TYR A 182 -7.29 30.24 19.05
C TYR A 182 -6.98 28.79 18.65
N ALA A 183 -5.78 28.48 18.19
CA ALA A 183 -5.39 27.12 17.84
C ALA A 183 -5.17 26.26 19.10
N SER A 184 -5.43 24.97 18.97
CA SER A 184 -5.28 24.01 20.06
C SER A 184 -4.03 23.16 19.85
N PRO A 185 -2.91 23.44 20.56
CA PRO A 185 -1.68 22.68 20.40
C PRO A 185 -1.78 21.31 21.08
N ALA A 186 -2.36 20.36 20.40
CA ALA A 186 -2.53 18.97 20.81
C ALA A 186 -2.19 18.03 19.66
N ASN A 187 -2.14 16.75 19.87
CA ASN A 187 -1.98 15.75 18.82
C ASN A 187 -3.22 14.85 18.75
N PRO A 188 -3.97 14.85 17.64
CA PRO A 188 -3.80 15.60 16.37
C PRO A 188 -3.81 17.11 16.53
N LEU A 189 -3.02 17.83 15.73
CA LEU A 189 -2.92 19.29 15.81
C LEU A 189 -4.03 19.96 15.00
N ASP A 190 -4.81 20.82 15.67
CA ASP A 190 -5.70 21.78 15.03
C ASP A 190 -4.96 23.13 14.89
N MET A 191 -4.76 23.57 13.66
CA MET A 191 -4.03 24.80 13.36
C MET A 191 -4.92 26.04 13.27
N THR A 192 -6.25 25.87 13.46
CA THR A 192 -7.21 26.99 13.38
C THR A 192 -8.07 27.14 14.62
#